data_8fac0845b2d8ec9a1996d52b34df39e9
#
_entry.id   8fac0845b2d8ec9a1996d52b34df39e9
#
_cell.length_a   1.000
_cell.length_b   1.000
_cell.length_c   1.000
_cell.angle_alpha   90.00
_cell.angle_beta   90.00
_cell.angle_gamma   90.00
#
_symmetry.space_group_name_H-M   'P 1'
#
loop_
_entity.id
_entity.type
_entity.pdbx_description
1 polymer ?
#
loop_
_entity_poly.entity_id
_entity_poly.type
_entity_poly.pdbx_seq_one_letter_code
_entity_poly.pdbx_strand_id
1 'polypeptide(L)'
;MSKLIERLEKVGTITPIPMGFGASHAAEKAPSMLLVALSGTKPANSKSQLRVDSHIIAAGKIAKSELKAAKDVAGDAIWGLWPDTLTNDSLDALKGEGGDFFIFSTIDTPAEVLAGEELGRLITIPAEFPEELGHSLEEIPVDAVLLAGLEEASPLSVKDLLQIRSVRDMISKPLLLVRSQALSREELVVLQAVGIQGIVLDLRTMKLDDALQVQDNIDELPPRRTKRDQANALLPRLSQSGISPQREDEDDGEEEEEYD
;
A
#
# COMPACT_ATOMS: atom_id res chain seq x y z
N MET A 1 -2.12 -9.21 14.64
CA MET A 1 -1.83 -8.72 13.28
C MET A 1 -2.26 -7.27 13.20
N SER A 2 -1.48 -6.40 12.62
CA SER A 2 -1.76 -4.95 12.53
C SER A 2 -2.90 -4.66 11.56
N LYS A 3 -3.84 -3.80 12.00
CA LYS A 3 -4.99 -3.36 11.18
C LYS A 3 -4.54 -2.49 10.00
N LEU A 4 -3.46 -1.71 10.15
CA LEU A 4 -2.90 -0.92 9.07
C LEU A 4 -2.36 -1.85 7.97
N ILE A 5 -1.61 -2.89 8.34
CA ILE A 5 -1.04 -3.84 7.39
C ILE A 5 -2.16 -4.57 6.63
N GLU A 6 -3.18 -5.05 7.33
CA GLU A 6 -4.35 -5.66 6.69
C GLU A 6 -5.05 -4.74 5.67
N ARG A 7 -5.11 -3.42 5.95
CA ARG A 7 -5.66 -2.44 5.00
C ARG A 7 -4.74 -2.23 3.81
N LEU A 8 -3.43 -2.15 4.03
CA LEU A 8 -2.44 -2.00 2.95
C LEU A 8 -2.46 -3.19 1.98
N GLU A 9 -2.59 -4.41 2.49
CA GLU A 9 -2.69 -5.62 1.68
C GLU A 9 -3.97 -5.65 0.82
N LYS A 10 -5.04 -5.01 1.30
CA LYS A 10 -6.31 -4.89 0.56
C LYS A 10 -6.29 -3.82 -0.53
N VAL A 11 -5.30 -2.90 -0.53
CA VAL A 11 -5.21 -1.86 -1.55
C VAL A 11 -5.09 -2.47 -2.94
N GLY A 12 -6.07 -2.14 -3.78
CA GLY A 12 -6.10 -2.63 -5.17
C GLY A 12 -6.43 -4.11 -5.35
N THR A 13 -6.80 -4.82 -4.27
CA THR A 13 -7.32 -6.19 -4.40
C THR A 13 -8.78 -6.16 -4.82
N ILE A 14 -9.14 -6.96 -5.82
CA ILE A 14 -10.55 -7.16 -6.19
C ILE A 14 -11.09 -8.22 -5.24
N THR A 15 -11.99 -7.82 -4.36
CA THR A 15 -12.74 -8.80 -3.57
C THR A 15 -13.60 -9.62 -4.55
N PRO A 16 -13.41 -10.95 -4.65
CA PRO A 16 -14.25 -11.76 -5.54
C PRO A 16 -15.70 -11.60 -5.08
N ILE A 17 -16.59 -11.26 -6.03
CA ILE A 17 -18.03 -11.26 -5.75
C ILE A 17 -18.39 -12.72 -5.44
N PRO A 18 -18.92 -13.04 -4.25
CA PRO A 18 -19.34 -14.40 -3.94
C PRO A 18 -20.41 -14.80 -4.95
N MET A 19 -20.14 -15.83 -5.74
CA MET A 19 -21.11 -16.42 -6.65
C MET A 19 -22.14 -17.23 -5.85
N GLY A 20 -23.09 -16.56 -5.22
CA GLY A 20 -24.18 -17.16 -4.47
C GLY A 20 -25.48 -16.41 -4.72
N PHE A 21 -26.56 -17.16 -5.01
CA PHE A 21 -27.93 -16.63 -5.13
C PHE A 21 -28.44 -16.21 -3.74
N GLY A 22 -28.03 -15.05 -3.25
CA GLY A 22 -28.56 -14.54 -1.99
C GLY A 22 -27.79 -13.34 -1.48
N ALA A 23 -28.46 -12.19 -1.43
CA ALA A 23 -28.07 -10.91 -0.91
C ALA A 23 -26.88 -10.24 -1.63
N SER A 24 -27.21 -9.23 -2.41
CA SER A 24 -26.27 -8.22 -2.90
C SER A 24 -25.76 -7.37 -1.73
N HIS A 25 -24.79 -7.88 -0.97
CA HIS A 25 -23.90 -6.98 -0.28
C HIS A 25 -23.09 -6.30 -1.37
N ALA A 26 -23.26 -4.99 -1.52
CA ALA A 26 -22.37 -4.19 -2.35
C ALA A 26 -20.94 -4.54 -1.93
N ALA A 27 -20.16 -5.11 -2.85
CA ALA A 27 -18.78 -5.44 -2.59
C ALA A 27 -18.11 -4.15 -2.12
N GLU A 28 -17.60 -4.15 -0.90
CA GLU A 28 -16.89 -3.00 -0.35
C GLU A 28 -15.73 -2.70 -1.28
N LYS A 29 -15.76 -1.54 -1.92
CA LYS A 29 -14.75 -1.17 -2.92
C LYS A 29 -13.43 -1.05 -2.19
N ALA A 30 -12.47 -1.90 -2.51
CA ALA A 30 -11.12 -1.81 -1.96
C ALA A 30 -10.54 -0.41 -2.21
N PRO A 31 -9.86 0.19 -1.23
CA PRO A 31 -9.28 1.51 -1.40
C PRO A 31 -8.26 1.51 -2.53
N SER A 32 -8.25 2.58 -3.31
CA SER A 32 -7.29 2.76 -4.40
C SER A 32 -5.90 3.09 -3.87
N MET A 33 -5.84 3.80 -2.73
CA MET A 33 -4.64 4.23 -2.02
C MET A 33 -5.04 4.60 -0.59
N LEU A 34 -4.20 4.34 0.41
CA LEU A 34 -4.45 4.76 1.78
C LEU A 34 -3.90 6.16 2.04
N LEU A 35 -4.59 6.91 2.88
CA LEU A 35 -4.16 8.21 3.39
C LEU A 35 -3.78 8.09 4.86
N VAL A 36 -2.53 8.40 5.18
CA VAL A 36 -1.99 8.32 6.54
C VAL A 36 -1.52 9.71 6.97
N ALA A 37 -1.86 10.11 8.18
CA ALA A 37 -1.42 11.40 8.73
C ALA A 37 -0.20 11.22 9.63
N LEU A 38 0.90 11.91 9.33
CA LEU A 38 2.04 12.04 10.23
C LEU A 38 1.90 13.34 11.03
N SER A 39 1.84 13.23 12.34
CA SER A 39 1.69 14.37 13.26
C SER A 39 2.62 14.23 14.47
N GLY A 40 2.79 15.32 15.22
CA GLY A 40 3.46 15.28 16.53
C GLY A 40 2.47 14.93 17.65
N THR A 41 2.98 14.80 18.86
CA THR A 41 2.21 14.51 20.09
C THR A 41 1.29 15.66 20.53
N LYS A 42 1.40 16.85 19.91
CA LYS A 42 0.52 17.98 20.21
C LYS A 42 -0.68 17.98 19.25
N PRO A 43 -1.94 17.99 19.74
CA PRO A 43 -3.09 18.07 18.87
C PRO A 43 -3.09 19.41 18.12
N ALA A 44 -3.16 19.37 16.80
CA ALA A 44 -3.38 20.57 16.01
C ALA A 44 -4.90 20.76 15.87
N ASN A 45 -5.43 21.84 16.40
CA ASN A 45 -6.86 22.15 16.55
C ASN A 45 -7.68 22.17 15.24
N SER A 46 -7.05 22.09 14.07
CA SER A 46 -7.71 22.17 12.77
C SER A 46 -7.76 20.82 11.99
N LYS A 47 -7.20 19.74 12.55
CA LYS A 47 -7.02 18.46 11.82
C LYS A 47 -8.21 17.50 11.89
N SER A 48 -9.24 17.81 12.65
CA SER A 48 -10.45 16.98 12.79
C SER A 48 -11.30 16.85 11.51
N GLN A 49 -11.00 17.64 10.48
CA GLN A 49 -11.74 17.58 9.21
C GLN A 49 -11.11 16.61 8.18
N LEU A 50 -9.85 16.21 8.38
CA LEU A 50 -9.16 15.28 7.49
C LEU A 50 -9.53 13.84 7.84
N ARG A 51 -10.09 13.13 6.87
CA ARG A 51 -10.38 11.69 6.99
C ARG A 51 -9.14 10.90 6.61
N VAL A 52 -8.55 10.21 7.56
CA VAL A 52 -7.35 9.39 7.35
C VAL A 52 -7.60 7.93 7.74
N ASP A 53 -6.90 7.02 7.10
CA ASP A 53 -6.97 5.59 7.42
C ASP A 53 -6.21 5.25 8.68
N SER A 54 -5.11 5.96 8.97
CA SER A 54 -4.36 5.82 10.20
C SER A 54 -3.53 7.06 10.54
N HIS A 55 -3.05 7.12 11.79
CA HIS A 55 -2.16 8.16 12.28
C HIS A 55 -0.77 7.60 12.61
N ILE A 56 0.26 8.28 12.16
CA ILE A 56 1.63 8.14 12.61
C ILE A 56 1.93 9.30 13.55
N ILE A 57 2.33 9.00 14.76
CA ILE A 57 2.70 10.03 15.75
C ILE A 57 4.23 10.03 15.90
N ALA A 58 4.86 11.12 15.46
CA ALA A 58 6.28 11.32 15.72
C ALA A 58 6.51 11.65 17.19
N ALA A 59 7.33 10.85 17.86
CA ALA A 59 7.63 11.00 19.28
C ALA A 59 9.15 10.86 19.50
N GLY A 60 9.77 11.70 20.31
CA GLY A 60 11.19 11.58 20.61
C GLY A 60 11.50 10.34 21.45
N LYS A 61 10.81 10.20 22.57
CA LYS A 61 10.92 9.03 23.46
C LYS A 61 9.55 8.47 23.78
N ILE A 62 9.44 7.17 23.89
CA ILE A 62 8.17 6.51 24.26
C ILE A 62 7.98 6.59 25.78
N ALA A 63 7.44 7.71 26.26
CA ALA A 63 7.01 7.88 27.64
C ALA A 63 5.49 7.70 27.76
N LYS A 64 4.99 7.27 28.92
CA LYS A 64 3.53 7.08 29.14
C LYS A 64 2.71 8.33 28.86
N SER A 65 3.24 9.52 29.14
CA SER A 65 2.59 10.80 28.83
C SER A 65 2.47 11.05 27.34
N GLU A 66 3.47 10.67 26.54
CA GLU A 66 3.48 10.82 25.09
C GLU A 66 2.55 9.80 24.42
N LEU A 67 2.49 8.57 24.95
CA LEU A 67 1.54 7.55 24.46
C LEU A 67 0.07 7.99 24.66
N LYS A 68 -0.25 8.58 25.83
CA LYS A 68 -1.58 9.16 26.05
C LYS A 68 -1.89 10.31 25.10
N ALA A 69 -0.93 11.23 24.95
CA ALA A 69 -1.07 12.34 23.99
C ALA A 69 -1.24 11.83 22.55
N ALA A 70 -0.50 10.80 22.17
CA ALA A 70 -0.62 10.16 20.86
C ALA A 70 -2.03 9.56 20.65
N LYS A 71 -2.53 8.86 21.65
CA LYS A 71 -3.90 8.29 21.63
C LYS A 71 -4.97 9.38 21.55
N ASP A 72 -4.80 10.47 22.29
CA ASP A 72 -5.72 11.61 22.24
C ASP A 72 -5.73 12.30 20.86
N VAL A 73 -4.58 12.33 20.18
CA VAL A 73 -4.47 12.84 18.80
C VAL A 73 -5.13 11.92 17.79
N ALA A 74 -4.97 10.62 17.96
CA ALA A 74 -5.49 9.61 17.04
C ALA A 74 -6.99 9.33 17.24
N GLY A 75 -7.52 9.53 18.47
CA GLY A 75 -8.90 9.18 18.82
C GLY A 75 -9.16 7.69 18.65
N ASP A 76 -10.21 7.35 17.91
CA ASP A 76 -10.61 5.95 17.63
C ASP A 76 -9.95 5.38 16.35
N ALA A 77 -9.11 6.17 15.67
CA ALA A 77 -8.44 5.72 14.44
C ALA A 77 -7.30 4.76 14.75
N ILE A 78 -6.88 4.00 13.72
CA ILE A 78 -5.66 3.20 13.78
C ILE A 78 -4.46 4.14 13.96
N TRP A 79 -3.54 3.82 14.86
CA TRP A 79 -2.38 4.66 15.10
C TRP A 79 -1.13 3.86 15.46
N GLY A 80 0.01 4.44 15.16
CA GLY A 80 1.31 3.93 15.52
C GLY A 80 2.31 5.04 15.83
N LEU A 81 3.50 4.67 16.26
CA LEU A 81 4.56 5.59 16.64
C LEU A 81 5.72 5.56 15.65
N TRP A 82 6.31 6.74 15.46
CA TRP A 82 7.63 6.91 14.85
C TRP A 82 8.57 7.57 15.87
N PRO A 83 9.21 6.79 16.74
CA PRO A 83 10.10 7.30 17.76
C PRO A 83 11.55 7.44 17.29
N ASP A 84 12.33 8.26 17.98
CA ASP A 84 13.77 8.36 17.73
C ASP A 84 14.53 7.11 18.23
N THR A 85 14.02 6.46 19.27
CA THR A 85 14.62 5.24 19.85
C THR A 85 13.56 4.21 20.21
N LEU A 86 13.86 2.93 19.95
CA LEU A 86 12.99 1.78 20.22
C LEU A 86 13.66 0.82 21.21
N THR A 87 12.85 0.30 22.13
CA THR A 87 13.18 -0.80 23.04
C THR A 87 11.96 -1.70 23.20
N ASN A 88 12.16 -2.96 23.64
CA ASN A 88 11.03 -3.88 23.87
C ASN A 88 10.03 -3.33 24.89
N ASP A 89 10.52 -2.73 26.00
CA ASP A 89 9.66 -2.10 27.01
C ASP A 89 8.77 -1.00 26.40
N SER A 90 9.30 -0.27 25.42
CA SER A 90 8.55 0.79 24.73
C SER A 90 7.49 0.23 23.80
N LEU A 91 7.74 -0.90 23.14
CA LEU A 91 6.76 -1.59 22.30
C LEU A 91 5.64 -2.21 23.13
N ASP A 92 5.96 -2.80 24.29
CA ASP A 92 4.97 -3.31 25.24
C ASP A 92 4.06 -2.19 25.77
N ALA A 93 4.64 -1.03 26.06
CA ALA A 93 3.87 0.13 26.48
C ALA A 93 2.95 0.66 25.33
N LEU A 94 3.44 0.70 24.10
CA LEU A 94 2.67 1.08 22.91
C LEU A 94 1.45 0.16 22.72
N LYS A 95 1.69 -1.14 22.79
CA LYS A 95 0.65 -2.17 22.70
C LYS A 95 -0.38 -2.02 23.83
N GLY A 96 0.07 -1.79 25.07
CA GLY A 96 -0.80 -1.59 26.24
C GLY A 96 -1.75 -0.40 26.10
N GLU A 97 -1.37 0.64 25.36
CA GLU A 97 -2.23 1.80 25.06
C GLU A 97 -3.08 1.65 23.79
N GLY A 98 -2.93 0.53 23.08
CA GLY A 98 -3.71 0.22 21.87
C GLY A 98 -3.10 0.73 20.58
N GLY A 99 -1.79 0.97 20.54
CA GLY A 99 -1.06 1.21 19.31
C GLY A 99 -1.08 -0.02 18.41
N ASP A 100 -1.07 0.19 17.10
CA ASP A 100 -1.22 -0.86 16.10
C ASP A 100 0.10 -1.20 15.40
N PHE A 101 1.01 -0.24 15.26
CA PHE A 101 2.25 -0.39 14.55
C PHE A 101 3.34 0.57 15.06
N PHE A 102 4.58 0.31 14.66
CA PHE A 102 5.69 1.23 14.89
C PHE A 102 6.55 1.39 13.64
N ILE A 103 7.24 2.53 13.56
CA ILE A 103 8.15 2.87 12.47
C ILE A 103 9.57 2.98 13.02
N PHE A 104 10.53 2.46 12.29
CA PHE A 104 11.93 2.49 12.64
C PHE A 104 12.82 2.75 11.42
N SER A 105 14.05 3.20 11.66
CA SER A 105 15.09 3.34 10.64
C SER A 105 16.11 2.19 10.70
N THR A 106 16.83 1.96 9.61
CA THR A 106 17.79 0.85 9.51
C THR A 106 19.01 0.98 10.42
N ILE A 107 19.39 2.20 10.82
CA ILE A 107 20.76 2.46 11.31
C ILE A 107 20.92 2.17 12.81
N ASP A 108 19.94 2.55 13.64
CA ASP A 108 20.10 2.55 15.10
C ASP A 108 19.08 1.68 15.84
N THR A 109 18.36 0.81 15.11
CA THR A 109 17.31 -0.01 15.71
C THR A 109 17.86 -1.36 16.16
N PRO A 110 17.75 -1.71 17.45
CA PRO A 110 18.12 -3.04 17.92
C PRO A 110 17.30 -4.14 17.24
N ALA A 111 17.95 -5.19 16.72
CA ALA A 111 17.29 -6.26 16.01
C ALA A 111 16.24 -7.01 16.87
N GLU A 112 16.38 -7.00 18.18
CA GLU A 112 15.46 -7.64 19.12
C GLU A 112 14.03 -7.09 19.05
N VAL A 113 13.83 -5.81 18.65
CA VAL A 113 12.50 -5.21 18.51
C VAL A 113 11.68 -5.80 17.39
N LEU A 114 12.32 -6.53 16.45
CA LEU A 114 11.66 -7.20 15.34
C LEU A 114 11.11 -8.59 15.70
N ALA A 115 11.42 -9.12 16.88
CA ALA A 115 10.99 -10.45 17.30
C ALA A 115 9.49 -10.55 17.61
N GLY A 116 8.83 -9.43 17.95
CA GLY A 116 7.39 -9.39 18.26
C GLY A 116 6.53 -9.45 17.00
N GLU A 117 5.41 -10.20 17.02
CA GLU A 117 4.49 -10.35 15.88
C GLU A 117 3.16 -9.58 16.06
N GLU A 118 2.98 -8.91 17.17
CA GLU A 118 1.70 -8.33 17.55
C GLU A 118 1.47 -6.92 16.98
N LEU A 119 2.56 -6.15 16.79
CA LEU A 119 2.54 -4.82 16.19
C LEU A 119 3.03 -4.87 14.75
N GLY A 120 2.47 -4.03 13.89
CA GLY A 120 2.99 -3.82 12.53
C GLY A 120 4.38 -3.17 12.56
N ARG A 121 5.30 -3.69 11.76
CA ARG A 121 6.71 -3.25 11.71
C ARG A 121 6.96 -2.54 10.38
N LEU A 122 7.06 -1.22 10.43
CA LEU A 122 7.33 -0.40 9.26
C LEU A 122 8.77 0.11 9.29
N ILE A 123 9.52 -0.17 8.25
CA ILE A 123 10.88 0.35 8.09
C ILE A 123 10.89 1.60 7.23
N THR A 124 11.65 2.62 7.63
CA THR A 124 11.90 3.79 6.81
C THR A 124 13.19 3.61 6.00
N ILE A 125 13.09 3.79 4.68
CA ILE A 125 14.25 3.78 3.79
C ILE A 125 14.27 5.04 2.93
N PRO A 126 15.47 5.51 2.50
CA PRO A 126 15.56 6.61 1.54
C PRO A 126 15.17 6.16 0.12
N ALA A 127 14.83 7.12 -0.73
CA ALA A 127 14.53 6.85 -2.14
C ALA A 127 15.74 6.28 -2.92
N GLU A 128 16.95 6.64 -2.52
CA GLU A 128 18.21 6.09 -3.02
C GLU A 128 18.70 4.94 -2.11
N PHE A 129 17.93 3.86 -2.07
CA PHE A 129 18.27 2.69 -1.25
C PHE A 129 19.11 1.70 -2.07
N PRO A 130 20.23 1.15 -1.51
CA PRO A 130 21.07 0.21 -2.24
C PRO A 130 20.33 -1.06 -2.62
N GLU A 131 20.47 -1.49 -3.89
CA GLU A 131 19.77 -2.66 -4.44
C GLU A 131 20.09 -3.94 -3.67
N GLU A 132 21.34 -4.13 -3.29
CA GLU A 132 21.79 -5.30 -2.51
C GLU A 132 21.07 -5.42 -1.17
N LEU A 133 20.81 -4.30 -0.50
CA LEU A 133 20.07 -4.25 0.76
C LEU A 133 18.55 -4.38 0.54
N GLY A 134 18.06 -3.96 -0.63
CA GLY A 134 16.64 -4.06 -0.98
C GLY A 134 16.16 -5.51 -1.01
N HIS A 135 16.91 -6.39 -1.66
CA HIS A 135 16.60 -7.82 -1.67
C HIS A 135 16.68 -8.47 -0.28
N SER A 136 17.70 -8.08 0.52
CA SER A 136 17.82 -8.57 1.89
C SER A 136 16.67 -8.11 2.79
N LEU A 137 16.09 -6.92 2.51
CA LEU A 137 14.95 -6.38 3.23
C LEU A 137 13.70 -7.27 3.10
N GLU A 138 13.57 -8.01 2.01
CA GLU A 138 12.44 -8.91 1.79
C GLU A 138 12.42 -10.08 2.78
N GLU A 139 13.59 -10.52 3.23
CA GLU A 139 13.75 -11.69 4.10
C GLU A 139 13.63 -11.35 5.60
N ILE A 140 13.80 -10.08 5.98
CA ILE A 140 13.66 -9.70 7.39
C ILE A 140 12.19 -9.50 7.79
N PRO A 141 11.84 -9.66 9.08
CA PRO A 141 10.46 -9.58 9.58
C PRO A 141 9.96 -8.13 9.63
N VAL A 142 9.79 -7.51 8.48
CA VAL A 142 9.20 -6.18 8.26
C VAL A 142 7.90 -6.36 7.48
N ASP A 143 6.87 -5.62 7.84
CA ASP A 143 5.53 -5.79 7.28
C ASP A 143 5.22 -4.76 6.18
N ALA A 144 5.81 -3.55 6.24
CA ALA A 144 5.68 -2.52 5.21
C ALA A 144 6.88 -1.59 5.18
N VAL A 145 7.02 -0.85 4.09
CA VAL A 145 8.14 0.08 3.86
C VAL A 145 7.63 1.50 3.71
N LEU A 146 8.25 2.43 4.40
CA LEU A 146 8.00 3.86 4.32
C LEU A 146 9.15 4.53 3.57
N LEU A 147 8.86 5.05 2.37
CA LEU A 147 9.83 5.72 1.53
C LEU A 147 9.93 7.19 1.93
N ALA A 148 11.13 7.61 2.33
CA ALA A 148 11.48 8.97 2.72
C ALA A 148 12.48 9.59 1.73
N GLY A 149 12.77 10.88 1.89
CA GLY A 149 13.74 11.62 1.06
C GLY A 149 13.14 12.32 -0.17
N LEU A 150 11.83 12.18 -0.37
CA LEU A 150 11.09 12.87 -1.44
C LEU A 150 9.98 13.78 -0.91
N GLU A 151 10.03 14.14 0.37
CA GLU A 151 8.95 14.85 1.06
C GLU A 151 8.64 16.20 0.42
N GLU A 152 9.66 16.95 0.01
CA GLU A 152 9.56 18.33 -0.51
C GLU A 152 9.59 18.41 -2.04
N ALA A 153 9.78 17.28 -2.75
CA ALA A 153 9.78 17.30 -4.21
C ALA A 153 8.41 17.75 -4.76
N SER A 154 8.35 18.89 -5.43
CA SER A 154 7.10 19.43 -5.99
C SER A 154 7.37 20.30 -7.22
N PRO A 155 6.82 19.95 -8.39
CA PRO A 155 6.16 18.67 -8.70
C PRO A 155 7.15 17.49 -8.67
N LEU A 156 6.62 16.26 -8.57
CA LEU A 156 7.44 15.06 -8.69
C LEU A 156 8.06 14.97 -10.08
N SER A 157 9.37 14.76 -10.13
CA SER A 157 10.10 14.60 -11.38
C SER A 157 10.06 13.14 -11.87
N VAL A 158 10.40 12.93 -13.14
CA VAL A 158 10.59 11.58 -13.69
C VAL A 158 11.72 10.83 -12.94
N LYS A 159 12.76 11.56 -12.48
CA LYS A 159 13.82 10.98 -11.65
C LYS A 159 13.26 10.38 -10.36
N ASP A 160 12.38 11.12 -9.66
CA ASP A 160 11.76 10.66 -8.41
C ASP A 160 10.93 9.39 -8.66
N LEU A 161 10.19 9.35 -9.77
CA LEU A 161 9.41 8.17 -10.16
C LEU A 161 10.30 6.96 -10.48
N LEU A 162 11.45 7.17 -11.10
CA LEU A 162 12.42 6.10 -11.36
C LEU A 162 13.03 5.57 -10.05
N GLN A 163 13.33 6.44 -9.08
CA GLN A 163 13.80 6.04 -7.77
C GLN A 163 12.74 5.22 -7.02
N ILE A 164 11.49 5.69 -6.99
CA ILE A 164 10.36 4.95 -6.39
C ILE A 164 10.20 3.58 -7.08
N ARG A 165 10.27 3.55 -8.41
CA ARG A 165 10.13 2.31 -9.18
C ARG A 165 11.27 1.34 -8.90
N SER A 166 12.51 1.82 -8.80
CA SER A 166 13.66 1.00 -8.43
C SER A 166 13.44 0.32 -7.07
N VAL A 167 13.01 1.08 -6.05
CA VAL A 167 12.67 0.51 -4.75
C VAL A 167 11.54 -0.52 -4.87
N ARG A 168 10.49 -0.23 -5.65
CA ARG A 168 9.36 -1.15 -5.85
C ARG A 168 9.75 -2.47 -6.50
N ASP A 169 10.74 -2.44 -7.38
CA ASP A 169 11.22 -3.65 -8.07
C ASP A 169 12.06 -4.57 -7.17
N MET A 170 12.66 -4.00 -6.11
CA MET A 170 13.43 -4.76 -5.11
C MET A 170 12.58 -5.43 -4.04
N ILE A 171 11.39 -4.89 -3.72
CA ILE A 171 10.56 -5.33 -2.60
C ILE A 171 9.12 -5.61 -3.04
N SER A 172 8.50 -6.64 -2.46
CA SER A 172 7.07 -6.97 -2.66
C SER A 172 6.17 -6.40 -1.57
N LYS A 173 6.73 -6.07 -0.40
CA LYS A 173 6.02 -5.52 0.77
C LYS A 173 5.28 -4.22 0.43
N PRO A 174 4.18 -3.90 1.15
CA PRO A 174 3.48 -2.63 0.98
C PRO A 174 4.42 -1.43 1.07
N LEU A 175 4.24 -0.47 0.13
CA LEU A 175 5.09 0.72 0.02
C LEU A 175 4.26 1.99 0.22
N LEU A 176 4.65 2.80 1.21
CA LEU A 176 4.08 4.11 1.49
C LEU A 176 5.10 5.20 1.15
N LEU A 177 4.63 6.38 0.76
CA LEU A 177 5.47 7.54 0.43
C LEU A 177 5.17 8.70 1.37
N VAL A 178 6.20 9.27 2.01
CA VAL A 178 6.07 10.48 2.85
C VAL A 178 6.05 11.73 1.98
N ARG A 179 5.13 12.66 2.27
CA ARG A 179 4.97 13.92 1.56
C ARG A 179 4.72 15.08 2.49
N SER A 180 5.41 16.19 2.24
CA SER A 180 5.21 17.49 2.90
C SER A 180 4.54 18.53 1.99
N GLN A 181 4.39 18.20 0.70
CA GLN A 181 3.79 19.04 -0.33
C GLN A 181 2.53 18.38 -0.90
N ALA A 182 1.59 19.18 -1.36
CA ALA A 182 0.38 18.71 -2.03
C ALA A 182 0.74 17.90 -3.27
N LEU A 183 -0.10 16.89 -3.56
CA LEU A 183 -0.02 16.07 -4.75
C LEU A 183 -1.23 16.33 -5.63
N SER A 184 -1.00 16.55 -6.91
CA SER A 184 -2.07 16.60 -7.91
C SER A 184 -2.67 15.22 -8.14
N ARG A 185 -3.86 15.18 -8.71
CA ARG A 185 -4.51 13.91 -9.07
C ARG A 185 -3.67 13.10 -10.07
N GLU A 186 -3.05 13.79 -11.03
CA GLU A 186 -2.18 13.16 -12.05
C GLU A 186 -0.96 12.51 -11.40
N GLU A 187 -0.32 13.17 -10.45
CA GLU A 187 0.80 12.62 -9.69
C GLU A 187 0.37 11.37 -8.89
N LEU A 188 -0.79 11.43 -8.24
CA LEU A 188 -1.33 10.28 -7.51
C LEU A 188 -1.62 9.07 -8.42
N VAL A 189 -2.16 9.30 -9.62
CA VAL A 189 -2.38 8.24 -10.63
C VAL A 189 -1.06 7.60 -11.03
N VAL A 190 -0.01 8.40 -11.26
CA VAL A 190 1.32 7.87 -11.61
C VAL A 190 1.94 7.13 -10.42
N LEU A 191 1.85 7.66 -9.19
CA LEU A 191 2.31 6.98 -7.97
C LEU A 191 1.61 5.64 -7.76
N GLN A 192 0.31 5.58 -8.00
CA GLN A 192 -0.46 4.34 -7.99
C GLN A 192 0.08 3.32 -9.02
N ALA A 193 0.38 3.80 -10.23
CA ALA A 193 0.89 2.95 -11.31
C ALA A 193 2.30 2.39 -11.04
N VAL A 194 3.18 3.19 -10.39
CA VAL A 194 4.51 2.73 -10.00
C VAL A 194 4.53 1.84 -8.75
N GLY A 195 3.38 1.71 -8.06
CA GLY A 195 3.20 0.71 -7.00
C GLY A 195 3.11 1.25 -5.58
N ILE A 196 2.95 2.56 -5.37
CA ILE A 196 2.67 3.16 -4.06
C ILE A 196 1.26 2.76 -3.60
N GLN A 197 1.13 2.29 -2.36
CA GLN A 197 -0.14 1.84 -1.78
C GLN A 197 -0.70 2.80 -0.75
N GLY A 198 0.12 3.73 -0.23
CA GLY A 198 -0.34 4.76 0.69
C GLY A 198 0.51 6.02 0.63
N ILE A 199 -0.12 7.15 0.93
CA ILE A 199 0.54 8.46 1.08
C ILE A 199 0.52 8.83 2.55
N VAL A 200 1.68 9.19 3.08
CA VAL A 200 1.84 9.72 4.43
C VAL A 200 2.03 11.23 4.35
N LEU A 201 1.02 11.98 4.78
CA LEU A 201 1.09 13.45 4.79
C LEU A 201 1.75 13.93 6.08
N ASP A 202 2.86 14.63 5.95
CA ASP A 202 3.52 15.28 7.10
C ASP A 202 2.76 16.55 7.51
N LEU A 203 1.79 16.38 8.38
CA LEU A 203 0.97 17.47 8.88
C LEU A 203 1.70 18.39 9.87
N ARG A 204 2.97 18.14 10.19
CA ARG A 204 3.78 19.06 11.00
C ARG A 204 4.23 20.26 10.18
N THR A 205 4.35 20.08 8.87
CA THR A 205 4.83 21.08 7.92
C THR A 205 3.80 21.46 6.87
N MET A 206 2.94 20.53 6.44
CA MET A 206 1.91 20.74 5.44
C MET A 206 0.73 21.55 5.98
N LYS A 207 0.18 22.46 5.16
CA LYS A 207 -1.04 23.20 5.45
C LYS A 207 -2.26 22.27 5.38
N LEU A 208 -3.28 22.58 6.17
CA LEU A 208 -4.51 21.78 6.19
C LEU A 208 -5.24 21.77 4.84
N ASP A 209 -5.31 22.91 4.16
CA ASP A 209 -5.98 23.04 2.86
C ASP A 209 -5.31 22.14 1.80
N ASP A 210 -3.97 22.08 1.80
CA ASP A 210 -3.21 21.20 0.91
C ASP A 210 -3.47 19.73 1.22
N ALA A 211 -3.58 19.37 2.51
CA ALA A 211 -3.90 18.01 2.93
C ALA A 211 -5.32 17.57 2.54
N LEU A 212 -6.31 18.46 2.68
CA LEU A 212 -7.68 18.24 2.23
C LEU A 212 -7.76 18.05 0.71
N GLN A 213 -7.01 18.86 -0.05
CA GLN A 213 -6.93 18.71 -1.50
C GLN A 213 -6.37 17.33 -1.89
N VAL A 214 -5.33 16.84 -1.21
CA VAL A 214 -4.78 15.51 -1.47
C VAL A 214 -5.80 14.43 -1.12
N GLN A 215 -6.56 14.57 -0.03
CA GLN A 215 -7.63 13.63 0.32
C GLN A 215 -8.68 13.56 -0.78
N ASP A 216 -9.19 14.71 -1.26
CA ASP A 216 -10.18 14.76 -2.33
C ASP A 216 -9.64 14.11 -3.62
N ASN A 217 -8.39 14.37 -3.97
CA ASN A 217 -7.73 13.76 -5.11
C ASN A 217 -7.60 12.22 -4.98
N ILE A 218 -7.37 11.70 -3.76
CA ILE A 218 -7.32 10.25 -3.49
C ILE A 218 -8.72 9.62 -3.61
N ASP A 219 -9.75 10.28 -3.09
CA ASP A 219 -11.14 9.80 -3.18
C ASP A 219 -11.61 9.65 -4.65
N GLU A 220 -11.08 10.49 -5.55
CA GLU A 220 -11.36 10.48 -6.98
C GLU A 220 -10.48 9.52 -7.81
N LEU A 221 -9.51 8.82 -7.18
CA LEU A 221 -8.63 7.93 -7.91
C LEU A 221 -9.39 6.78 -8.58
N PRO A 222 -8.99 6.40 -9.81
CA PRO A 222 -9.54 5.22 -10.45
C PRO A 222 -9.14 3.96 -9.68
N PRO A 223 -9.95 2.91 -9.76
CA PRO A 223 -9.56 1.62 -9.17
C PRO A 223 -8.23 1.14 -9.75
N ARG A 224 -7.39 0.56 -8.91
CA ARG A 224 -6.08 0.06 -9.31
C ARG A 224 -6.25 -1.07 -10.34
N ARG A 225 -5.58 -0.95 -11.49
CA ARG A 225 -5.57 -2.02 -12.49
C ARG A 225 -4.73 -3.19 -12.00
N THR A 226 -5.31 -4.36 -11.93
CA THR A 226 -4.58 -5.58 -11.60
C THR A 226 -3.73 -6.06 -12.79
N LYS A 227 -2.66 -6.83 -12.52
CA LYS A 227 -1.88 -7.48 -13.60
C LYS A 227 -2.74 -8.33 -14.53
N ARG A 228 -3.88 -8.85 -14.02
CA ARG A 228 -4.83 -9.66 -14.79
C ARG A 228 -5.58 -8.84 -15.83
N ASP A 229 -5.91 -7.59 -15.51
CA ASP A 229 -6.57 -6.68 -16.48
C ASP A 229 -5.60 -6.27 -17.60
N GLN A 230 -4.31 -6.14 -17.30
CA GLN A 230 -3.28 -5.86 -18.31
C GLN A 230 -3.04 -7.06 -19.23
N ALA A 231 -3.07 -8.29 -18.69
CA ALA A 231 -2.90 -9.51 -19.47
C ALA A 231 -4.10 -9.76 -20.43
N ASN A 232 -5.32 -9.47 -19.97
CA ASN A 232 -6.53 -9.61 -20.80
C ASN A 232 -6.59 -8.59 -21.96
N ALA A 233 -5.91 -7.45 -21.84
CA ALA A 233 -5.83 -6.46 -22.91
C ALA A 233 -4.87 -6.87 -24.06
N LEU A 234 -3.99 -7.85 -23.83
CA LEU A 234 -3.02 -8.35 -24.81
C LEU A 234 -3.48 -9.60 -25.56
N LEU A 235 -4.57 -10.24 -25.14
CA LEU A 235 -5.12 -11.38 -25.89
C LEU A 235 -6.07 -10.86 -26.98
N PRO A 236 -5.75 -11.05 -28.27
CA PRO A 236 -6.69 -10.80 -29.35
C PRO A 236 -7.94 -11.66 -29.09
N ARG A 237 -9.12 -11.04 -29.08
CA ARG A 237 -10.36 -11.80 -29.14
C ARG A 237 -10.37 -12.53 -30.48
N LEU A 238 -9.99 -13.79 -30.48
CA LEU A 238 -10.32 -14.68 -31.58
C LEU A 238 -11.85 -14.71 -31.67
N SER A 239 -12.37 -13.94 -32.60
CA SER A 239 -13.76 -14.06 -33.01
C SER A 239 -13.97 -15.50 -33.46
N GLN A 240 -14.77 -16.24 -32.72
CA GLN A 240 -15.32 -17.49 -33.18
C GLN A 240 -16.26 -17.16 -34.36
N SER A 241 -15.68 -16.99 -35.54
CA SER A 241 -16.41 -17.14 -36.80
C SER A 241 -16.61 -18.63 -37.00
N GLY A 242 -17.87 -19.03 -36.98
CA GLY A 242 -18.30 -20.40 -37.06
C GLY A 242 -17.68 -21.19 -38.21
N ILE A 243 -17.16 -22.32 -37.88
CA ILE A 243 -16.99 -23.42 -38.80
C ILE A 243 -17.95 -24.50 -38.30
N SER A 244 -19.10 -24.60 -38.96
CA SER A 244 -19.95 -25.75 -38.85
C SER A 244 -19.23 -26.95 -39.43
N PRO A 245 -19.23 -28.10 -38.77
CA PRO A 245 -18.73 -29.35 -39.41
C PRO A 245 -19.66 -29.75 -40.52
N GLN A 246 -19.17 -29.70 -41.76
CA GLN A 246 -19.78 -30.40 -42.87
C GLN A 246 -19.63 -31.91 -42.61
N ARG A 247 -20.77 -32.60 -42.56
CA ARG A 247 -20.82 -34.05 -42.68
C ARG A 247 -20.40 -34.38 -44.11
N GLU A 248 -19.33 -35.13 -44.26
CA GLU A 248 -19.07 -35.91 -45.49
C GLU A 248 -19.73 -37.26 -45.31
N ASP A 249 -20.66 -37.53 -46.25
CA ASP A 249 -21.36 -38.77 -46.40
C ASP A 249 -20.38 -39.87 -46.83
N GLU A 250 -20.55 -41.02 -46.19
CA GLU A 250 -19.94 -42.28 -46.57
C GLU A 250 -20.41 -42.62 -48.00
N ASP A 251 -19.49 -42.92 -48.89
CA ASP A 251 -19.76 -43.66 -50.11
C ASP A 251 -18.93 -44.95 -50.11
N ASP A 252 -19.68 -46.01 -50.06
CA ASP A 252 -19.20 -47.39 -50.19
C ASP A 252 -18.69 -47.63 -51.58
N GLY A 253 -17.54 -48.24 -51.75
CA GLY A 253 -16.97 -48.71 -53.00
C GLY A 253 -16.07 -49.88 -52.77
N GLU A 254 -16.66 -51.07 -52.71
CA GLU A 254 -15.97 -52.37 -52.93
C GLU A 254 -15.31 -52.35 -54.28
N GLU A 255 -14.07 -52.84 -54.37
CA GLU A 255 -13.62 -53.64 -55.50
C GLU A 255 -12.38 -54.46 -55.16
N GLU A 256 -12.53 -55.70 -55.43
CA GLU A 256 -11.62 -56.83 -55.31
C GLU A 256 -10.48 -56.83 -56.38
N GLU A 257 -9.65 -57.80 -56.22
CA GLU A 257 -8.68 -58.41 -57.14
C GLU A 257 -7.24 -57.94 -56.94
N GLU A 258 -6.27 -58.75 -56.79
CA GLU A 258 -5.86 -60.13 -57.05
C GLU A 258 -4.44 -60.13 -57.66
N TYR A 259 -3.53 -61.00 -57.22
CA TYR A 259 -2.25 -61.51 -57.84
C TYR A 259 -1.12 -60.51 -58.09
N ASP A 260 0.13 -60.77 -57.66
CA ASP A 260 1.10 -61.86 -57.66
C ASP A 260 2.18 -61.74 -56.58
#